data_e7a1662aadb0431c3c186aea40ed99dd
#
_entry.id   e7a1662aadb0431c3c186aea40ed99dd
#
_cell.length_a   1.000
_cell.length_b   1.000
_cell.length_c   1.000
_cell.angle_alpha   90.00
_cell.angle_beta   90.00
_cell.angle_gamma   90.00
#
_symmetry.space_group_name_H-M   'P 1'
#
loop_
_entity.id
_entity.type
_entity.pdbx_description
1 polymer ?
#
loop_
_entity_poly.entity_id
_entity_poly.type
_entity_poly.pdbx_seq_one_letter_code
_entity_poly.pdbx_strand_id
1 'polypeptide(L)'
;MKSRMAIVGGTPLVLAAIGFLAGCGSGSSTPPPVPQIQNINSSTTPTSPLGLPIEINGGGFQAGPGKVNFTQGSTSIDVVPAASAWSDTGAVADVPSTLTAPGTVSVKVVTSGGTSNAITLNLVGTITFNPSQMQWGTTMLLPKPMTGLRAVGLPGTSSSSAFAIVTGGYDGTANNKTVWANNLNQDGTVGSTTNTTWTTITTNPLPTTLAHHAMAEADDTNSLVAVGKRYIYVLGGQVNFTDSPGGTNTVYIASVDSTAGTVGTWTASTNTLPKSLLGLTATVHNGYLYVAGGLDTNGNPVKDVYSAPVNADGTIGTWTTATNVLPIARSFGTMFVFGGIMYYINGDPNASLLPNSQGVGDTSVYYASAVRGVVGSWTLNGNSTPANRAKGVLYTAYGQVISGEGVYSGNPGSKEMETSTVNANNTTNVALNSWTGLTGTTDPGANVYNAAGFTSPLFAPTTNGPRFLLLGGQVFSSNGVIGPLSSTVYVNTKP
;
A
#
# COMPACT_ATOMS: atom_id res chain seq x y z
N MET A 1 54.73 -12.10 -40.37
CA MET A 1 54.34 -13.29 -39.58
C MET A 1 52.88 -13.13 -39.14
N LYS A 2 52.03 -14.01 -39.61
CA LYS A 2 50.61 -14.01 -39.35
C LYS A 2 50.30 -14.62 -38.00
N SER A 3 49.54 -13.93 -37.12
CA SER A 3 48.92 -14.54 -35.97
C SER A 3 47.41 -14.37 -36.07
N ARG A 4 46.72 -15.48 -36.00
CA ARG A 4 45.26 -15.61 -36.08
C ARG A 4 44.63 -15.31 -34.72
N MET A 5 43.61 -14.44 -34.74
CA MET A 5 42.76 -14.17 -33.58
C MET A 5 41.45 -14.95 -33.76
N ALA A 6 41.14 -15.82 -32.82
CA ALA A 6 39.91 -16.60 -32.80
C ALA A 6 38.74 -15.73 -32.32
N ILE A 7 37.66 -15.71 -33.09
CA ILE A 7 36.39 -15.05 -32.73
C ILE A 7 35.51 -16.10 -32.04
N VAL A 8 35.20 -15.87 -30.77
CA VAL A 8 34.12 -16.59 -30.06
C VAL A 8 32.83 -15.85 -30.29
N GLY A 9 31.85 -16.54 -30.88
CA GLY A 9 30.57 -16.00 -31.23
C GLY A 9 29.67 -15.75 -30.02
N GLY A 10 29.23 -14.53 -29.88
CA GLY A 10 28.10 -14.15 -29.04
C GLY A 10 26.91 -13.80 -29.94
N THR A 11 25.79 -14.45 -29.73
CA THR A 11 24.52 -14.18 -30.42
C THR A 11 24.01 -12.78 -30.08
N PRO A 12 23.69 -11.92 -31.05
CA PRO A 12 23.11 -10.62 -30.75
C PRO A 12 21.60 -10.76 -30.53
N LEU A 13 21.14 -10.20 -29.42
CA LEU A 13 19.74 -9.95 -29.15
C LEU A 13 19.26 -8.88 -30.13
N VAL A 14 18.37 -9.24 -31.04
CA VAL A 14 17.78 -8.31 -32.01
C VAL A 14 16.70 -7.48 -31.32
N LEU A 15 17.04 -6.25 -31.02
CA LEU A 15 16.08 -5.21 -30.65
C LEU A 15 15.43 -4.69 -31.96
N ALA A 16 14.19 -5.09 -32.23
CA ALA A 16 13.44 -4.58 -33.38
C ALA A 16 12.96 -3.16 -33.08
N ALA A 17 13.69 -2.17 -33.58
CA ALA A 17 13.20 -0.81 -33.71
C ALA A 17 12.22 -0.76 -34.89
N ILE A 18 10.93 -0.57 -34.63
CA ILE A 18 9.92 -0.34 -35.66
C ILE A 18 10.00 1.13 -36.05
N GLY A 19 10.66 1.41 -37.15
CA GLY A 19 10.63 2.72 -37.82
C GLY A 19 9.30 2.90 -38.55
N PHE A 20 8.62 4.00 -38.30
CA PHE A 20 7.46 4.44 -39.09
C PHE A 20 7.91 4.88 -40.49
N LEU A 21 7.60 4.08 -41.50
CA LEU A 21 7.58 4.50 -42.90
C LEU A 21 6.14 4.84 -43.25
N ALA A 22 5.87 6.11 -43.45
CA ALA A 22 4.64 6.55 -44.10
C ALA A 22 4.66 6.16 -45.58
N GLY A 23 3.95 5.08 -45.92
CA GLY A 23 3.72 4.64 -47.29
C GLY A 23 2.23 4.44 -47.50
N CYS A 24 1.60 5.26 -48.34
CA CYS A 24 0.28 4.98 -48.92
C CYS A 24 0.32 3.69 -49.71
N GLY A 25 -0.32 2.63 -49.22
CA GLY A 25 -0.46 1.36 -49.95
C GLY A 25 -1.51 0.50 -49.25
N SER A 26 -2.54 0.11 -49.96
CA SER A 26 -3.64 -0.83 -49.72
C SER A 26 -3.50 -1.66 -48.42
N GLY A 27 -4.34 -1.33 -47.43
CA GLY A 27 -4.26 -1.90 -46.09
C GLY A 27 -4.56 -3.40 -46.04
N SER A 28 -3.56 -4.17 -45.70
CA SER A 28 -3.77 -5.39 -44.93
C SER A 28 -3.73 -5.00 -43.45
N SER A 29 -4.89 -4.74 -42.87
CA SER A 29 -4.99 -4.58 -41.42
C SER A 29 -4.66 -5.93 -40.80
N THR A 30 -3.50 -6.03 -40.12
CA THR A 30 -3.24 -7.17 -39.21
C THR A 30 -4.39 -7.22 -38.23
N PRO A 31 -5.04 -8.40 -38.05
CA PRO A 31 -6.10 -8.52 -37.08
C PRO A 31 -5.60 -8.04 -35.70
N PRO A 32 -6.44 -7.36 -34.89
CA PRO A 32 -6.08 -6.99 -33.56
C PRO A 32 -5.63 -8.21 -32.73
N PRO A 33 -4.65 -8.09 -31.84
CA PRO A 33 -4.18 -9.20 -31.04
C PRO A 33 -5.30 -9.74 -30.14
N VAL A 34 -5.35 -11.05 -29.98
CA VAL A 34 -6.26 -11.69 -29.02
C VAL A 34 -5.79 -11.34 -27.60
N PRO A 35 -6.67 -10.82 -26.73
CA PRO A 35 -6.29 -10.46 -25.38
C PRO A 35 -5.85 -11.69 -24.57
N GLN A 36 -4.95 -11.47 -23.60
CA GLN A 36 -4.49 -12.51 -22.67
C GLN A 36 -4.47 -11.95 -21.26
N ILE A 37 -5.14 -12.64 -20.31
CA ILE A 37 -5.05 -12.32 -18.88
C ILE A 37 -3.86 -13.05 -18.28
N GLN A 38 -3.02 -12.34 -17.55
CA GLN A 38 -1.90 -12.91 -16.80
C GLN A 38 -2.25 -13.17 -15.33
N ASN A 39 -2.92 -12.22 -14.69
CA ASN A 39 -3.37 -12.34 -13.31
C ASN A 39 -4.55 -11.40 -13.02
N ILE A 40 -5.18 -11.59 -11.86
CA ILE A 40 -6.18 -10.70 -11.28
C ILE A 40 -5.70 -10.33 -9.88
N ASN A 41 -5.66 -9.03 -9.56
CA ASN A 41 -5.13 -8.52 -8.28
C ASN A 41 -3.74 -9.10 -7.97
N SER A 42 -2.86 -9.18 -8.98
CA SER A 42 -1.52 -9.80 -8.92
C SER A 42 -1.48 -11.31 -8.61
N SER A 43 -2.62 -11.98 -8.52
CA SER A 43 -2.72 -13.42 -8.23
C SER A 43 -3.22 -14.22 -9.42
N THR A 44 -2.71 -15.43 -9.58
CA THR A 44 -3.25 -16.43 -10.51
C THR A 44 -4.37 -17.27 -9.89
N THR A 45 -4.56 -17.16 -8.56
CA THR A 45 -5.65 -17.76 -7.79
C THR A 45 -6.42 -16.70 -6.99
N PRO A 46 -6.97 -15.69 -7.66
CA PRO A 46 -7.50 -14.49 -6.99
C PRO A 46 -8.75 -14.79 -6.17
N THR A 47 -8.94 -13.98 -5.13
CA THR A 47 -10.16 -13.96 -4.31
C THR A 47 -10.74 -12.56 -4.31
N SER A 48 -12.06 -12.41 -4.34
CA SER A 48 -12.72 -11.11 -4.20
C SER A 48 -14.11 -11.24 -3.58
N PRO A 49 -14.54 -10.31 -2.74
CA PRO A 49 -15.94 -10.13 -2.40
C PRO A 49 -16.77 -9.67 -3.60
N LEU A 50 -18.10 -9.88 -3.52
CA LEU A 50 -19.04 -9.32 -4.48
C LEU A 50 -19.08 -7.79 -4.40
N GLY A 51 -19.27 -7.13 -5.55
CA GLY A 51 -19.43 -5.68 -5.65
C GLY A 51 -18.14 -4.89 -5.47
N LEU A 52 -16.98 -5.53 -5.30
CA LEU A 52 -15.69 -4.85 -5.22
C LEU A 52 -14.94 -4.89 -6.56
N PRO A 53 -14.14 -3.87 -6.86
CA PRO A 53 -13.33 -3.84 -8.06
C PRO A 53 -12.19 -4.87 -7.98
N ILE A 54 -11.93 -5.49 -9.13
CA ILE A 54 -10.75 -6.31 -9.39
C ILE A 54 -9.91 -5.66 -10.48
N GLU A 55 -8.61 -5.79 -10.36
CA GLU A 55 -7.65 -5.36 -11.37
C GLU A 55 -7.19 -6.56 -12.19
N ILE A 56 -7.41 -6.49 -13.50
CA ILE A 56 -7.10 -7.55 -14.46
C ILE A 56 -5.88 -7.11 -15.25
N ASN A 57 -4.81 -7.89 -15.19
CA ASN A 57 -3.56 -7.60 -15.87
C ASN A 57 -3.29 -8.59 -16.97
N GLY A 58 -2.74 -8.09 -18.07
CA GLY A 58 -2.49 -8.91 -19.25
C GLY A 58 -1.88 -8.14 -20.39
N GLY A 59 -2.33 -8.44 -21.60
CA GLY A 59 -1.89 -7.76 -22.83
C GLY A 59 -2.87 -7.98 -23.97
N GLY A 60 -2.80 -7.09 -24.97
CA GLY A 60 -3.67 -7.13 -26.13
C GLY A 60 -5.11 -6.71 -25.85
N PHE A 61 -5.33 -5.94 -24.74
CA PHE A 61 -6.67 -5.43 -24.41
C PHE A 61 -7.10 -4.28 -25.29
N GLN A 62 -6.16 -3.71 -26.08
CA GLN A 62 -6.35 -2.59 -26.99
C GLN A 62 -6.63 -1.24 -26.29
N ALA A 63 -6.60 -0.15 -27.03
CA ALA A 63 -6.71 1.21 -26.48
C ALA A 63 -8.13 1.61 -26.06
N GLY A 64 -9.16 0.94 -26.58
CA GLY A 64 -10.57 1.22 -26.26
C GLY A 64 -11.14 0.21 -25.27
N PRO A 65 -12.10 0.62 -24.43
CA PRO A 65 -12.69 -0.31 -23.47
C PRO A 65 -13.41 -1.44 -24.19
N GLY A 66 -13.00 -2.67 -23.86
CA GLY A 66 -13.71 -3.88 -24.19
C GLY A 66 -14.72 -4.20 -23.09
N LYS A 67 -14.91 -5.48 -22.83
CA LYS A 67 -15.78 -5.99 -21.75
C LYS A 67 -15.00 -6.96 -20.90
N VAL A 68 -15.32 -6.99 -19.61
CA VAL A 68 -14.94 -8.06 -18.69
C VAL A 68 -16.15 -8.96 -18.51
N ASN A 69 -16.01 -10.20 -18.89
CA ASN A 69 -17.07 -11.20 -18.79
C ASN A 69 -16.87 -12.05 -17.54
N PHE A 70 -17.90 -12.13 -16.72
CA PHE A 70 -17.98 -12.98 -15.53
C PHE A 70 -18.97 -14.10 -15.77
N THR A 71 -18.52 -15.36 -15.74
CA THR A 71 -19.37 -16.52 -15.96
C THR A 71 -19.37 -17.44 -14.74
N GLN A 72 -20.55 -17.65 -14.14
CA GLN A 72 -20.79 -18.56 -13.03
C GLN A 72 -21.93 -19.53 -13.37
N GLY A 73 -21.61 -20.80 -13.59
CA GLY A 73 -22.60 -21.78 -14.07
C GLY A 73 -23.18 -21.35 -15.43
N SER A 74 -24.50 -21.18 -15.48
CA SER A 74 -25.21 -20.68 -16.66
C SER A 74 -25.33 -19.15 -16.71
N THR A 75 -24.96 -18.44 -15.66
CA THR A 75 -25.04 -16.98 -15.57
C THR A 75 -23.78 -16.36 -16.19
N SER A 76 -23.96 -15.45 -17.16
CA SER A 76 -22.87 -14.73 -17.79
C SER A 76 -23.20 -13.24 -17.78
N ILE A 77 -22.30 -12.41 -17.22
CA ILE A 77 -22.48 -10.97 -17.04
C ILE A 77 -21.29 -10.25 -17.66
N ASP A 78 -21.58 -9.30 -18.51
CA ASP A 78 -20.59 -8.39 -19.10
C ASP A 78 -20.55 -7.08 -18.32
N VAL A 79 -19.37 -6.70 -17.89
CA VAL A 79 -19.07 -5.39 -17.28
C VAL A 79 -18.21 -4.60 -18.27
N VAL A 80 -18.61 -3.37 -18.58
CA VAL A 80 -17.82 -2.45 -19.40
C VAL A 80 -17.08 -1.50 -18.46
N PRO A 81 -15.76 -1.63 -18.32
CA PRO A 81 -14.97 -0.69 -17.51
C PRO A 81 -15.04 0.73 -18.05
N ALA A 82 -14.84 1.73 -17.17
CA ALA A 82 -14.63 3.10 -17.58
C ALA A 82 -13.37 3.22 -18.46
N ALA A 83 -13.35 4.15 -19.39
CA ALA A 83 -12.19 4.38 -20.26
C ALA A 83 -10.91 4.70 -19.45
N SER A 84 -11.04 5.38 -18.31
CA SER A 84 -9.94 5.66 -17.38
C SER A 84 -9.44 4.43 -16.62
N ALA A 85 -10.23 3.37 -16.58
CA ALA A 85 -9.93 2.09 -15.93
C ALA A 85 -9.55 1.00 -16.94
N TRP A 86 -9.17 1.39 -18.17
CA TRP A 86 -8.81 0.49 -19.24
C TRP A 86 -7.52 0.92 -19.94
N SER A 87 -6.67 -0.03 -20.24
CA SER A 87 -5.46 0.13 -21.06
C SER A 87 -5.21 -1.13 -21.88
N ASP A 88 -4.23 -1.10 -22.79
CA ASP A 88 -3.84 -2.30 -23.55
C ASP A 88 -3.32 -3.44 -22.67
N THR A 89 -2.93 -3.15 -21.43
CA THR A 89 -2.31 -4.12 -20.50
C THR A 89 -3.06 -4.31 -19.19
N GLY A 90 -4.17 -3.63 -18.98
CA GLY A 90 -4.92 -3.73 -17.72
C GLY A 90 -6.33 -3.20 -17.81
N ALA A 91 -7.21 -3.75 -17.00
CA ALA A 91 -8.59 -3.30 -16.83
C ALA A 91 -9.01 -3.43 -15.36
N VAL A 92 -9.84 -2.50 -14.89
CA VAL A 92 -10.49 -2.58 -13.58
C VAL A 92 -11.99 -2.75 -13.80
N ALA A 93 -12.59 -3.76 -13.16
CA ALA A 93 -14.01 -4.05 -13.27
C ALA A 93 -14.57 -4.48 -11.92
N ASP A 94 -15.81 -4.06 -11.60
CA ASP A 94 -16.48 -4.50 -10.39
C ASP A 94 -16.99 -5.93 -10.55
N VAL A 95 -16.79 -6.76 -9.54
CA VAL A 95 -17.39 -8.09 -9.48
C VAL A 95 -18.90 -7.94 -9.32
N PRO A 96 -19.71 -8.47 -10.25
CA PRO A 96 -21.16 -8.28 -10.19
C PRO A 96 -21.75 -8.78 -8.87
N SER A 97 -22.52 -7.92 -8.20
CA SER A 97 -23.16 -8.24 -6.91
C SER A 97 -24.30 -9.26 -7.03
N THR A 98 -24.73 -9.55 -8.25
CA THR A 98 -25.77 -10.54 -8.56
C THR A 98 -25.24 -11.96 -8.68
N LEU A 99 -23.93 -12.18 -8.64
CA LEU A 99 -23.31 -13.51 -8.58
C LEU A 99 -23.50 -14.14 -7.21
N THR A 100 -23.32 -15.44 -7.12
CA THR A 100 -23.47 -16.19 -5.86
C THR A 100 -22.11 -16.40 -5.19
N ALA A 101 -22.00 -15.99 -3.93
CA ALA A 101 -20.85 -16.23 -3.08
C ALA A 101 -21.27 -16.98 -1.78
N PRO A 102 -20.41 -17.86 -1.21
CA PRO A 102 -19.12 -18.27 -1.77
C PRO A 102 -19.27 -19.10 -3.05
N GLY A 103 -18.26 -19.05 -3.91
CA GLY A 103 -18.27 -19.79 -5.19
C GLY A 103 -17.10 -19.37 -6.08
N THR A 104 -17.10 -19.89 -7.29
CA THR A 104 -16.09 -19.54 -8.29
C THR A 104 -16.74 -18.93 -9.52
N VAL A 105 -16.06 -18.00 -10.15
CA VAL A 105 -16.47 -17.37 -11.40
C VAL A 105 -15.31 -17.37 -12.38
N SER A 106 -15.60 -17.64 -13.66
CA SER A 106 -14.63 -17.51 -14.75
C SER A 106 -14.61 -16.05 -15.22
N VAL A 107 -13.45 -15.43 -15.23
CA VAL A 107 -13.24 -14.06 -15.69
C VAL A 107 -12.49 -14.06 -17.02
N LYS A 108 -13.00 -13.34 -18.00
CA LYS A 108 -12.41 -13.17 -19.34
C LYS A 108 -12.47 -11.71 -19.77
N VAL A 109 -11.52 -11.31 -20.61
CA VAL A 109 -11.55 -10.02 -21.32
C VAL A 109 -11.98 -10.25 -22.75
N VAL A 110 -12.91 -9.42 -23.23
CA VAL A 110 -13.45 -9.48 -24.60
C VAL A 110 -13.19 -8.14 -25.27
N THR A 111 -12.52 -8.19 -26.41
CA THR A 111 -12.16 -7.01 -27.23
C THR A 111 -12.54 -7.27 -28.69
N SER A 112 -12.28 -6.31 -29.58
CA SER A 112 -12.41 -6.53 -31.04
C SER A 112 -11.42 -7.56 -31.58
N GLY A 113 -10.33 -7.86 -30.84
CA GLY A 113 -9.37 -8.91 -31.18
C GLY A 113 -9.81 -10.32 -30.77
N GLY A 114 -10.88 -10.45 -30.01
CA GLY A 114 -11.40 -11.74 -29.55
C GLY A 114 -11.59 -11.81 -28.03
N THR A 115 -11.63 -13.03 -27.52
CA THR A 115 -11.82 -13.35 -26.10
C THR A 115 -10.53 -13.93 -25.53
N SER A 116 -10.14 -13.50 -24.34
CA SER A 116 -8.95 -13.97 -23.63
C SER A 116 -9.07 -15.41 -23.12
N ASN A 117 -7.96 -15.97 -22.64
CA ASN A 117 -7.99 -17.05 -21.66
C ASN A 117 -8.86 -16.68 -20.45
N ALA A 118 -9.28 -17.67 -19.67
CA ALA A 118 -10.02 -17.48 -18.45
C ALA A 118 -9.10 -17.55 -17.22
N ILE A 119 -9.37 -16.73 -16.22
CA ILE A 119 -8.87 -16.93 -14.85
C ILE A 119 -10.06 -17.19 -13.94
N THR A 120 -9.91 -18.16 -13.04
CA THR A 120 -10.92 -18.48 -12.03
C THR A 120 -10.74 -17.53 -10.85
N LEU A 121 -11.77 -16.74 -10.55
CA LEU A 121 -11.85 -15.88 -9.38
C LEU A 121 -12.69 -16.59 -8.31
N ASN A 122 -12.15 -16.70 -7.10
CA ASN A 122 -12.88 -17.22 -5.95
C ASN A 122 -13.70 -16.09 -5.32
N LEU A 123 -15.02 -16.25 -5.31
CA LEU A 123 -15.93 -15.31 -4.67
C LEU A 123 -16.06 -15.66 -3.19
N VAL A 124 -15.83 -14.69 -2.33
CA VAL A 124 -16.15 -14.78 -0.90
C VAL A 124 -17.46 -14.04 -0.62
N GLY A 125 -18.17 -14.48 0.41
CA GLY A 125 -19.43 -13.86 0.82
C GLY A 125 -19.26 -12.37 1.11
N THR A 126 -20.36 -11.63 1.08
CA THR A 126 -20.35 -10.20 1.48
C THR A 126 -19.93 -10.12 2.94
N ILE A 127 -18.77 -9.51 3.20
CA ILE A 127 -18.31 -9.27 4.55
C ILE A 127 -18.81 -7.89 4.92
N THR A 128 -19.69 -7.82 5.91
CA THR A 128 -20.15 -6.56 6.48
C THR A 128 -19.23 -6.19 7.64
N PHE A 129 -18.42 -5.17 7.44
CA PHE A 129 -17.67 -4.53 8.52
C PHE A 129 -18.31 -3.18 8.81
N ASN A 130 -18.67 -2.95 10.08
CA ASN A 130 -19.25 -1.68 10.52
C ASN A 130 -18.27 -0.96 11.46
N PRO A 131 -17.52 0.04 10.97
CA PRO A 131 -16.56 0.77 11.80
C PRO A 131 -17.18 1.41 13.05
N SER A 132 -18.47 1.75 13.03
CA SER A 132 -19.16 2.34 14.17
C SER A 132 -19.37 1.37 15.36
N GLN A 133 -19.07 0.10 15.17
CA GLN A 133 -19.15 -0.93 16.21
C GLN A 133 -17.77 -1.38 16.72
N MET A 134 -16.70 -0.81 16.21
CA MET A 134 -15.35 -1.13 16.69
C MET A 134 -15.21 -0.87 18.19
N GLN A 135 -14.43 -1.70 18.82
CA GLN A 135 -13.97 -1.49 20.20
C GLN A 135 -12.46 -1.69 20.22
N TRP A 136 -11.77 -0.86 20.96
CA TRP A 136 -10.33 -0.94 21.10
C TRP A 136 -9.93 -1.45 22.49
N GLY A 137 -8.88 -2.22 22.53
CA GLY A 137 -8.20 -2.66 23.72
C GLY A 137 -6.70 -2.56 23.54
N THR A 138 -5.96 -2.93 24.55
CA THR A 138 -4.51 -2.99 24.49
C THR A 138 -4.04 -4.44 24.40
N THR A 139 -2.93 -4.64 23.73
CA THR A 139 -2.24 -5.92 23.65
C THR A 139 -0.80 -5.76 24.15
N MET A 140 0.09 -6.68 23.79
CA MET A 140 1.48 -6.68 24.23
C MET A 140 2.19 -5.36 23.91
N LEU A 141 2.72 -4.68 24.90
CA LEU A 141 3.45 -3.43 24.76
C LEU A 141 4.73 -3.61 23.92
N LEU A 142 5.12 -2.57 23.19
CA LEU A 142 6.46 -2.53 22.59
C LEU A 142 7.54 -2.60 23.68
N PRO A 143 8.73 -3.15 23.38
CA PRO A 143 9.83 -3.26 24.36
C PRO A 143 10.29 -1.93 24.94
N LYS A 144 10.09 -0.84 24.20
CA LYS A 144 10.33 0.54 24.66
C LYS A 144 9.43 1.54 23.95
N PRO A 145 9.19 2.71 24.56
CA PRO A 145 8.44 3.78 23.92
C PRO A 145 9.15 4.30 22.66
N MET A 146 8.40 4.52 21.59
CA MET A 146 8.94 4.93 20.28
C MET A 146 7.97 5.81 19.52
N THR A 147 8.50 6.75 18.75
CA THR A 147 7.76 7.56 17.77
C THR A 147 8.45 7.53 16.40
N GLY A 148 7.73 7.82 15.32
CA GLY A 148 8.30 7.79 13.96
C GLY A 148 8.77 6.40 13.49
N LEU A 149 8.33 5.34 14.18
CA LEU A 149 8.49 3.94 13.80
C LEU A 149 7.56 3.59 12.63
N ARG A 150 7.81 2.44 12.01
CA ARG A 150 6.86 1.87 11.03
C ARG A 150 6.62 0.41 11.34
N ALA A 151 5.44 -0.07 10.94
CA ALA A 151 5.04 -1.45 11.13
C ALA A 151 4.24 -1.96 9.95
N VAL A 152 4.32 -3.27 9.72
CA VAL A 152 3.47 -4.00 8.78
C VAL A 152 2.99 -5.30 9.42
N GLY A 153 1.81 -5.74 9.01
CA GLY A 153 1.30 -7.07 9.28
C GLY A 153 1.53 -7.97 8.06
N LEU A 154 2.13 -9.12 8.26
CA LEU A 154 2.47 -10.06 7.19
C LEU A 154 1.76 -11.39 7.42
N PRO A 155 1.05 -11.96 6.42
CA PRO A 155 0.48 -13.29 6.57
C PRO A 155 1.59 -14.35 6.64
N GLY A 156 1.35 -15.37 7.45
CA GLY A 156 2.20 -16.56 7.52
C GLY A 156 1.87 -17.57 6.44
N THR A 157 2.36 -18.81 6.62
CA THR A 157 2.12 -19.93 5.68
C THR A 157 0.74 -20.56 5.82
N SER A 158 0.00 -20.24 6.86
CA SER A 158 -1.37 -20.73 7.08
C SER A 158 -2.34 -19.56 7.27
N SER A 159 -3.62 -19.80 7.00
CA SER A 159 -4.68 -18.81 7.21
C SER A 159 -4.89 -18.39 8.67
N SER A 160 -4.20 -19.03 9.61
CA SER A 160 -4.25 -18.72 11.04
C SER A 160 -2.95 -18.15 11.59
N SER A 161 -1.94 -17.94 10.77
CA SER A 161 -0.65 -17.38 11.19
C SER A 161 -0.36 -16.05 10.51
N ALA A 162 0.12 -15.09 11.27
CA ALA A 162 0.65 -13.82 10.77
C ALA A 162 1.66 -13.24 11.75
N PHE A 163 2.36 -12.23 11.29
CA PHE A 163 3.42 -11.57 12.03
C PHE A 163 3.28 -10.06 11.94
N ALA A 164 3.57 -9.38 13.05
CA ALA A 164 3.83 -7.95 13.06
C ALA A 164 5.34 -7.72 13.02
N ILE A 165 5.79 -6.89 12.10
CA ILE A 165 7.19 -6.44 11.99
C ILE A 165 7.21 -4.93 12.24
N VAL A 166 8.07 -4.49 13.15
CA VAL A 166 8.25 -3.08 13.53
C VAL A 166 9.69 -2.68 13.29
N THR A 167 9.91 -1.51 12.70
CA THR A 167 11.25 -1.04 12.34
C THR A 167 11.51 0.40 12.80
N GLY A 168 12.75 0.66 13.23
CA GLY A 168 13.29 2.00 13.50
C GLY A 168 12.49 2.79 14.54
N GLY A 169 12.46 4.09 14.37
CA GLY A 169 11.81 5.07 15.25
C GLY A 169 12.78 5.79 16.17
N TYR A 170 12.28 6.82 16.86
CA TYR A 170 13.00 7.63 17.84
C TYR A 170 12.53 7.27 19.25
N ASP A 171 13.46 7.02 20.19
CA ASP A 171 13.18 6.56 21.57
C ASP A 171 13.26 7.66 22.64
N GLY A 172 13.29 8.91 22.22
CA GLY A 172 13.46 10.06 23.11
C GLY A 172 14.93 10.50 23.24
N THR A 173 15.87 9.67 22.80
CA THR A 173 17.31 9.95 22.84
C THR A 173 17.93 9.92 21.46
N ALA A 174 17.61 8.90 20.65
CA ALA A 174 18.19 8.71 19.33
C ALA A 174 17.24 7.95 18.40
N ASN A 175 17.46 8.08 17.09
CA ASN A 175 16.89 7.19 16.11
C ASN A 175 17.46 5.78 16.28
N ASN A 176 16.67 4.78 15.97
CA ASN A 176 17.00 3.39 16.21
C ASN A 176 17.11 2.59 14.92
N LYS A 177 17.91 1.53 14.95
CA LYS A 177 17.98 0.49 13.93
C LYS A 177 17.28 -0.80 14.34
N THR A 178 16.45 -0.74 15.36
CA THR A 178 15.77 -1.90 15.94
C THR A 178 14.75 -2.47 14.94
N VAL A 179 14.70 -3.79 14.90
CA VAL A 179 13.65 -4.55 14.25
C VAL A 179 13.04 -5.46 15.29
N TRP A 180 11.73 -5.34 15.49
CA TRP A 180 10.96 -6.23 16.36
C TRP A 180 9.98 -7.04 15.54
N ALA A 181 9.80 -8.29 15.92
CA ALA A 181 8.82 -9.18 15.33
C ALA A 181 8.02 -9.89 16.42
N ASN A 182 6.75 -10.17 16.15
CA ASN A 182 5.93 -11.05 16.96
C ASN A 182 4.78 -11.63 16.17
N ASN A 183 4.22 -12.73 16.67
CA ASN A 183 3.03 -13.36 16.11
C ASN A 183 1.81 -12.44 16.28
N LEU A 184 0.93 -12.49 15.31
CA LEU A 184 -0.42 -11.93 15.38
C LEU A 184 -1.42 -13.08 15.51
N ASN A 185 -2.37 -12.95 16.41
CA ASN A 185 -3.48 -13.87 16.57
C ASN A 185 -4.69 -13.43 15.73
N GLN A 186 -5.63 -14.34 15.51
CA GLN A 186 -6.87 -14.05 14.76
C GLN A 186 -7.75 -12.96 15.40
N ASP A 187 -7.64 -12.76 16.70
CA ASP A 187 -8.30 -11.67 17.41
C ASP A 187 -7.53 -10.34 17.33
N GLY A 188 -6.41 -10.31 16.61
CA GLY A 188 -5.53 -9.16 16.44
C GLY A 188 -4.54 -8.94 17.58
N THR A 189 -4.62 -9.72 18.65
CA THR A 189 -3.64 -9.59 19.75
C THR A 189 -2.25 -10.01 19.30
N VAL A 190 -1.23 -9.41 19.89
CA VAL A 190 0.18 -9.69 19.62
C VAL A 190 0.72 -10.70 20.63
N GLY A 191 1.50 -11.66 20.15
CA GLY A 191 2.12 -12.67 20.98
C GLY A 191 1.36 -13.99 21.05
N SER A 192 1.85 -14.91 21.88
CA SER A 192 1.21 -16.20 22.13
C SER A 192 1.43 -16.61 23.57
N THR A 193 0.83 -17.72 24.00
CA THR A 193 1.04 -18.28 25.33
C THR A 193 2.51 -18.63 25.61
N THR A 194 3.30 -18.89 24.58
CA THR A 194 4.73 -19.20 24.66
C THR A 194 5.63 -18.03 24.26
N ASN A 195 5.11 -17.02 23.55
CA ASN A 195 5.85 -15.83 23.12
C ASN A 195 5.21 -14.59 23.75
N THR A 196 5.59 -14.29 24.98
CA THR A 196 5.04 -13.21 25.81
C THR A 196 5.83 -11.90 25.71
N THR A 197 6.80 -11.80 24.82
CA THR A 197 7.62 -10.60 24.57
C THR A 197 7.88 -10.43 23.08
N TRP A 198 8.08 -9.19 22.64
CA TRP A 198 8.55 -8.93 21.29
C TRP A 198 9.95 -9.52 21.08
N THR A 199 10.13 -10.25 20.01
CA THR A 199 11.45 -10.74 19.62
C THR A 199 12.21 -9.59 18.95
N THR A 200 13.35 -9.22 19.54
CA THR A 200 14.30 -8.30 18.91
C THR A 200 15.14 -9.07 17.90
N ILE A 201 15.08 -8.68 16.64
CA ILE A 201 15.88 -9.29 15.57
C ILE A 201 17.32 -8.72 15.65
N THR A 202 18.14 -9.35 16.49
CA THR A 202 19.51 -8.88 16.74
C THR A 202 20.50 -9.25 15.64
N THR A 203 20.22 -10.32 14.90
CA THR A 203 21.07 -10.80 13.81
C THR A 203 20.94 -9.96 12.55
N ASN A 204 19.75 -9.36 12.32
CA ASN A 204 19.44 -8.57 11.14
C ASN A 204 18.72 -7.26 11.54
N PRO A 205 19.37 -6.36 12.32
CA PRO A 205 18.82 -5.02 12.55
C PRO A 205 18.85 -4.20 11.24
N LEU A 206 18.18 -3.08 11.21
CA LEU A 206 18.37 -2.13 10.09
C LEU A 206 19.86 -1.77 9.96
N PRO A 207 20.37 -1.60 8.75
CA PRO A 207 21.79 -1.25 8.54
C PRO A 207 22.17 0.10 9.17
N THR A 208 21.21 1.02 9.26
CA THR A 208 21.37 2.33 9.90
C THR A 208 20.21 2.66 10.81
N THR A 209 20.38 3.65 11.67
CA THR A 209 19.30 4.22 12.47
C THR A 209 18.33 4.97 11.56
N LEU A 210 17.02 4.80 11.74
CA LEU A 210 16.00 5.49 10.95
C LEU A 210 14.77 5.85 11.79
N ALA A 211 14.22 7.03 11.55
CA ALA A 211 12.87 7.40 11.94
C ALA A 211 12.16 8.08 10.76
N HIS A 212 10.84 8.15 10.77
CA HIS A 212 10.03 8.80 9.73
C HIS A 212 10.28 8.25 8.31
N HIS A 213 10.78 7.01 8.20
CA HIS A 213 10.88 6.27 6.95
C HIS A 213 9.50 5.78 6.51
N ALA A 214 9.35 5.40 5.24
CA ALA A 214 8.21 4.60 4.81
C ALA A 214 8.53 3.11 4.90
N MET A 215 7.50 2.30 5.03
CA MET A 215 7.59 0.85 5.01
C MET A 215 6.48 0.30 4.12
N ALA A 216 6.82 -0.66 3.29
CA ALA A 216 5.86 -1.38 2.45
C ALA A 216 6.24 -2.85 2.42
N GLU A 217 5.30 -3.71 2.06
CA GLU A 217 5.51 -5.14 1.93
C GLU A 217 5.13 -5.59 0.53
N ALA A 218 5.80 -6.64 0.05
CA ALA A 218 5.44 -7.33 -1.17
C ALA A 218 5.35 -8.83 -0.93
N ASP A 219 4.27 -9.40 -1.40
CA ASP A 219 4.07 -10.84 -1.45
C ASP A 219 3.49 -11.25 -2.82
N ASP A 220 3.18 -12.52 -2.98
CA ASP A 220 2.62 -13.06 -4.21
C ASP A 220 1.14 -12.67 -4.45
N THR A 221 0.52 -11.91 -3.54
CA THR A 221 -0.85 -11.40 -3.69
C THR A 221 -0.92 -9.95 -4.15
N ASN A 222 0.13 -9.15 -3.90
CA ASN A 222 0.18 -7.73 -4.27
C ASN A 222 1.31 -7.40 -5.26
N SER A 223 2.15 -8.39 -5.59
CA SER A 223 3.30 -8.20 -6.49
C SER A 223 3.59 -9.45 -7.31
N LEU A 224 4.64 -9.39 -8.14
CA LEU A 224 5.10 -10.49 -8.97
C LEU A 224 6.22 -11.30 -8.32
N VAL A 225 6.42 -11.20 -7.02
CA VAL A 225 7.39 -12.02 -6.31
C VAL A 225 7.02 -13.50 -6.41
N ALA A 226 8.01 -14.36 -6.29
CA ALA A 226 7.79 -15.81 -6.39
C ALA A 226 6.82 -16.29 -5.30
N VAL A 227 5.96 -17.25 -5.66
CA VAL A 227 4.93 -17.81 -4.75
C VAL A 227 5.53 -18.20 -3.40
N GLY A 228 4.88 -17.76 -2.33
CA GLY A 228 5.31 -17.99 -0.95
C GLY A 228 6.51 -17.14 -0.49
N LYS A 229 7.03 -16.26 -1.34
CA LYS A 229 8.07 -15.30 -0.96
C LYS A 229 7.44 -14.00 -0.47
N ARG A 230 8.11 -13.36 0.49
CA ARG A 230 7.72 -12.08 1.06
C ARG A 230 8.92 -11.20 1.26
N TYR A 231 8.72 -9.93 1.02
CA TYR A 231 9.76 -8.92 1.18
C TYR A 231 9.19 -7.70 1.87
N ILE A 232 10.02 -7.05 2.68
CA ILE A 232 9.72 -5.74 3.26
C ILE A 232 10.73 -4.73 2.75
N TYR A 233 10.21 -3.52 2.50
CA TYR A 233 10.96 -2.39 2.00
C TYR A 233 10.93 -1.29 3.05
N VAL A 234 12.09 -0.73 3.35
CA VAL A 234 12.26 0.46 4.20
C VAL A 234 12.88 1.54 3.36
N LEU A 235 12.16 2.66 3.22
CA LEU A 235 12.48 3.68 2.22
C LEU A 235 12.66 5.05 2.89
N GLY A 236 13.75 5.73 2.53
CA GLY A 236 14.00 7.08 3.01
C GLY A 236 14.10 7.13 4.53
N GLY A 237 13.59 8.22 5.11
CA GLY A 237 13.64 8.46 6.55
C GLY A 237 14.82 9.31 6.98
N GLN A 238 14.89 9.58 8.26
CA GLN A 238 15.89 10.42 8.90
C GLN A 238 16.86 9.56 9.71
N VAL A 239 18.15 9.69 9.45
CA VAL A 239 19.20 8.91 10.12
C VAL A 239 19.46 9.42 11.54
N ASN A 240 19.53 10.72 11.73
CA ASN A 240 19.74 11.34 13.04
C ASN A 240 18.54 12.22 13.38
N PHE A 241 18.04 12.12 14.60
CA PHE A 241 16.98 12.98 15.09
C PHE A 241 17.59 14.34 15.46
N THR A 242 17.79 15.17 14.46
CA THR A 242 18.22 16.56 14.63
C THR A 242 17.08 17.47 14.19
N ASP A 243 17.04 18.69 14.66
CA ASP A 243 16.07 19.70 14.22
C ASP A 243 16.25 20.09 12.74
N SER A 244 17.28 19.57 12.10
CA SER A 244 17.57 19.79 10.69
C SER A 244 17.00 18.66 9.85
N PRO A 245 16.26 18.96 8.77
CA PRO A 245 15.74 17.95 7.87
C PRO A 245 16.88 17.20 7.17
N GLY A 246 17.00 15.91 7.43
CA GLY A 246 18.06 15.06 6.89
C GLY A 246 17.48 13.74 6.39
N GLY A 247 16.72 13.77 5.29
CA GLY A 247 16.23 12.55 4.65
C GLY A 247 17.33 11.77 3.95
N THR A 248 17.13 10.45 3.76
CA THR A 248 17.95 9.60 2.90
C THR A 248 17.17 9.14 1.67
N ASN A 249 17.87 8.75 0.62
CA ASN A 249 17.26 8.13 -0.57
C ASN A 249 17.45 6.61 -0.61
N THR A 250 18.01 6.02 0.43
CA THR A 250 18.27 4.58 0.48
C THR A 250 16.97 3.80 0.57
N VAL A 251 16.93 2.67 -0.12
CA VAL A 251 15.90 1.66 -0.01
C VAL A 251 16.54 0.38 0.50
N TYR A 252 16.12 -0.08 1.66
CA TYR A 252 16.54 -1.37 2.21
C TYR A 252 15.48 -2.42 1.93
N ILE A 253 15.92 -3.61 1.60
CA ILE A 253 15.08 -4.77 1.26
C ILE A 253 15.49 -5.92 2.16
N ALA A 254 14.52 -6.60 2.75
CA ALA A 254 14.73 -7.85 3.46
C ALA A 254 13.66 -8.86 3.09
N SER A 255 14.03 -10.13 2.95
CA SER A 255 13.07 -11.23 2.87
C SER A 255 12.49 -11.51 4.24
N VAL A 256 11.27 -12.06 4.27
CA VAL A 256 10.64 -12.53 5.50
C VAL A 256 10.33 -14.01 5.36
N ASP A 257 10.74 -14.78 6.35
CA ASP A 257 10.31 -16.18 6.48
C ASP A 257 8.86 -16.23 6.96
N SER A 258 7.96 -16.64 6.09
CA SER A 258 6.52 -16.71 6.37
C SER A 258 6.15 -17.82 7.38
N THR A 259 7.08 -18.71 7.73
CA THR A 259 6.85 -19.76 8.72
C THR A 259 7.22 -19.30 10.12
N ALA A 260 8.35 -18.61 10.25
CA ALA A 260 8.92 -18.20 11.53
C ALA A 260 8.71 -16.72 11.86
N GLY A 261 8.26 -15.90 10.89
CA GLY A 261 8.14 -14.44 11.04
C GLY A 261 9.49 -13.74 11.21
N THR A 262 10.59 -14.41 10.84
CA THR A 262 11.93 -13.84 10.97
C THR A 262 12.29 -13.00 9.75
N VAL A 263 13.00 -11.89 10.00
CA VAL A 263 13.48 -10.98 8.97
C VAL A 263 14.89 -11.40 8.57
N GLY A 264 15.10 -11.60 7.28
CA GLY A 264 16.40 -11.90 6.69
C GLY A 264 17.36 -10.71 6.70
N THR A 265 18.50 -10.88 6.09
CA THR A 265 19.51 -9.82 5.98
C THR A 265 19.00 -8.66 5.13
N TRP A 266 19.14 -7.44 5.64
CA TRP A 266 18.85 -6.23 4.91
C TRP A 266 19.89 -5.93 3.86
N THR A 267 19.45 -5.70 2.64
CA THR A 267 20.29 -5.32 1.51
C THR A 267 19.87 -3.93 1.03
N ALA A 268 20.83 -3.03 0.87
CA ALA A 268 20.58 -1.76 0.22
C ALA A 268 20.36 -1.99 -1.28
N SER A 269 19.24 -1.47 -1.81
CA SER A 269 18.98 -1.49 -3.24
C SER A 269 19.99 -0.62 -3.99
N THR A 270 20.45 -1.07 -5.13
CA THR A 270 21.22 -0.25 -6.09
C THR A 270 20.35 0.83 -6.73
N ASN A 271 19.04 0.60 -6.79
CA ASN A 271 18.05 1.56 -7.27
C ASN A 271 17.52 2.38 -6.08
N THR A 272 18.21 3.47 -5.75
CA THR A 272 17.82 4.41 -4.68
C THR A 272 16.68 5.30 -5.12
N LEU A 273 15.91 5.86 -4.18
CA LEU A 273 14.92 6.89 -4.50
C LEU A 273 15.58 8.03 -5.28
N PRO A 274 14.88 8.62 -6.26
CA PRO A 274 15.41 9.76 -7.02
C PRO A 274 15.73 11.00 -6.17
N LYS A 275 15.15 11.09 -4.98
CA LYS A 275 15.34 12.20 -4.02
C LYS A 275 15.45 11.65 -2.60
N SER A 276 16.29 12.26 -1.78
CA SER A 276 16.32 12.00 -0.33
C SER A 276 15.05 12.56 0.32
N LEU A 277 14.32 11.70 1.02
CA LEU A 277 13.01 12.04 1.59
C LEU A 277 12.85 11.46 3.00
N LEU A 278 12.08 12.17 3.83
CA LEU A 278 11.53 11.66 5.07
C LEU A 278 10.04 12.03 5.19
N GLY A 279 9.27 11.33 6.02
CA GLY A 279 7.82 11.55 6.10
C GLY A 279 7.08 11.29 4.78
N LEU A 280 7.69 10.50 3.91
CA LEU A 280 7.10 9.98 2.67
C LEU A 280 6.13 8.85 3.00
N THR A 281 5.24 8.53 2.06
CA THR A 281 4.39 7.35 2.14
C THR A 281 4.69 6.39 1.00
N ALA A 282 4.55 5.09 1.25
CA ALA A 282 4.81 4.05 0.26
C ALA A 282 3.77 2.93 0.33
N THR A 283 3.52 2.29 -0.80
CA THR A 283 2.68 1.10 -0.90
C THR A 283 3.14 0.23 -2.08
N VAL A 284 2.95 -1.09 -1.96
CA VAL A 284 3.11 -2.01 -3.10
C VAL A 284 1.73 -2.33 -3.64
N HIS A 285 1.60 -2.23 -4.94
CA HIS A 285 0.38 -2.64 -5.64
C HIS A 285 0.73 -3.16 -7.03
N ASN A 286 0.18 -4.32 -7.34
CA ASN A 286 0.22 -4.93 -8.65
C ASN A 286 1.62 -4.96 -9.31
N GLY A 287 2.60 -5.41 -8.54
CA GLY A 287 3.98 -5.56 -8.99
C GLY A 287 4.80 -4.27 -9.00
N TYR A 288 4.29 -3.18 -8.43
CA TYR A 288 5.00 -1.91 -8.34
C TYR A 288 5.02 -1.36 -6.92
N LEU A 289 6.15 -0.83 -6.54
CA LEU A 289 6.33 -0.04 -5.33
C LEU A 289 6.12 1.43 -5.70
N TYR A 290 5.16 2.08 -5.04
CA TYR A 290 4.84 3.49 -5.22
C TYR A 290 5.26 4.29 -4.00
N VAL A 291 5.73 5.51 -4.23
CA VAL A 291 6.14 6.47 -3.20
C VAL A 291 5.57 7.84 -3.55
N ALA A 292 5.06 8.56 -2.56
CA ALA A 292 4.53 9.91 -2.76
C ALA A 292 4.82 10.85 -1.61
N GLY A 293 5.05 12.13 -1.94
CA GLY A 293 5.26 13.20 -0.97
C GLY A 293 6.51 13.03 -0.10
N GLY A 294 6.53 13.69 1.04
CA GLY A 294 7.64 13.72 1.99
C GLY A 294 8.30 15.08 2.05
N LEU A 295 9.31 15.20 2.89
CA LEU A 295 10.18 16.39 3.02
C LEU A 295 11.52 16.10 2.36
N ASP A 296 12.02 17.04 1.59
CA ASP A 296 13.37 17.00 1.03
C ASP A 296 14.45 17.33 2.07
N THR A 297 15.71 17.38 1.67
CA THR A 297 16.84 17.68 2.55
C THR A 297 16.84 19.11 3.07
N ASN A 298 16.05 20.02 2.50
CA ASN A 298 15.86 21.37 2.99
C ASN A 298 14.63 21.51 3.91
N GLY A 299 13.88 20.42 4.12
CA GLY A 299 12.65 20.42 4.89
C GLY A 299 11.43 20.91 4.14
N ASN A 300 11.51 21.05 2.83
CA ASN A 300 10.35 21.45 2.04
C ASN A 300 9.50 20.25 1.67
N PRO A 301 8.18 20.33 1.83
CA PRO A 301 7.30 19.28 1.31
C PRO A 301 7.43 19.17 -0.21
N VAL A 302 7.31 17.96 -0.74
CA VAL A 302 7.41 17.71 -2.18
C VAL A 302 6.10 17.20 -2.76
N LYS A 303 5.94 17.36 -4.09
CA LYS A 303 4.82 16.83 -4.86
C LYS A 303 5.13 15.50 -5.55
N ASP A 304 6.38 15.08 -5.47
CA ASP A 304 6.89 13.99 -6.28
C ASP A 304 6.15 12.70 -6.00
N VAL A 305 5.90 11.95 -7.07
CA VAL A 305 5.38 10.59 -7.03
C VAL A 305 6.32 9.71 -7.86
N TYR A 306 6.75 8.61 -7.28
CA TYR A 306 7.66 7.67 -7.90
C TYR A 306 7.05 6.28 -7.93
N SER A 307 7.44 5.50 -8.93
CA SER A 307 7.13 4.07 -9.01
C SER A 307 8.35 3.27 -9.44
N ALA A 308 8.49 2.05 -8.96
CA ALA A 308 9.49 1.10 -9.40
C ALA A 308 8.89 -0.31 -9.47
N PRO A 309 9.21 -1.12 -10.50
CA PRO A 309 8.74 -2.49 -10.55
C PRO A 309 9.39 -3.32 -9.44
N VAL A 310 8.62 -4.20 -8.85
CA VAL A 310 9.08 -5.24 -7.91
C VAL A 310 9.35 -6.50 -8.70
N ASN A 311 10.57 -6.99 -8.67
CA ASN A 311 10.99 -8.20 -9.37
C ASN A 311 10.62 -9.47 -8.59
N ALA A 312 10.63 -10.61 -9.26
CA ALA A 312 10.28 -11.91 -8.67
C ALA A 312 11.16 -12.32 -7.47
N ASP A 313 12.39 -11.81 -7.40
CA ASP A 313 13.34 -12.02 -6.30
C ASP A 313 13.25 -10.95 -5.19
N GLY A 314 12.25 -10.06 -5.26
CA GLY A 314 12.05 -8.97 -4.31
C GLY A 314 12.93 -7.74 -4.53
N THR A 315 13.86 -7.77 -5.48
CA THR A 315 14.60 -6.55 -5.86
C THR A 315 13.68 -5.56 -6.56
N ILE A 316 14.04 -4.28 -6.53
CA ILE A 316 13.29 -3.25 -7.25
C ILE A 316 14.05 -2.85 -8.52
N GLY A 317 13.29 -2.58 -9.59
CA GLY A 317 13.84 -2.03 -10.83
C GLY A 317 14.08 -0.53 -10.75
N THR A 318 14.32 0.08 -11.91
CA THR A 318 14.58 1.52 -12.01
C THR A 318 13.35 2.33 -11.63
N TRP A 319 13.56 3.38 -10.84
CA TRP A 319 12.52 4.33 -10.47
C TRP A 319 12.10 5.17 -11.66
N THR A 320 10.80 5.31 -11.82
CA THR A 320 10.16 6.25 -12.75
C THR A 320 9.56 7.39 -11.94
N THR A 321 9.87 8.63 -12.31
CA THR A 321 9.19 9.80 -11.78
C THR A 321 7.89 9.99 -12.56
N ALA A 322 6.76 10.03 -11.86
CA ALA A 322 5.48 10.26 -12.49
C ALA A 322 5.40 11.69 -13.09
N THR A 323 4.86 11.81 -14.28
CA THR A 323 4.54 13.12 -14.87
C THR A 323 3.41 13.82 -14.13
N ASN A 324 2.50 13.04 -13.59
CA ASN A 324 1.38 13.50 -12.76
C ASN A 324 1.77 13.47 -11.29
N VAL A 325 2.21 14.60 -10.78
CA VAL A 325 2.61 14.80 -9.38
C VAL A 325 1.41 15.17 -8.52
N LEU A 326 1.53 15.09 -7.20
CA LEU A 326 0.50 15.57 -6.27
C LEU A 326 0.16 17.04 -6.56
N PRO A 327 -1.11 17.44 -6.51
CA PRO A 327 -1.52 18.82 -6.78
C PRO A 327 -0.90 19.83 -5.79
N ILE A 328 -0.76 19.43 -4.53
CA ILE A 328 -0.15 20.21 -3.46
C ILE A 328 0.99 19.41 -2.84
N ALA A 329 2.15 20.05 -2.63
CA ALA A 329 3.28 19.47 -1.92
C ALA A 329 2.87 19.14 -0.48
N ARG A 330 3.24 17.97 0.02
CA ARG A 330 2.90 17.54 1.38
C ARG A 330 3.77 16.40 1.88
N SER A 331 3.87 16.33 3.20
CA SER A 331 4.58 15.29 3.93
C SER A 331 3.67 14.64 4.96
N PHE A 332 4.07 13.48 5.49
CA PHE A 332 3.36 12.78 6.55
C PHE A 332 1.87 12.52 6.28
N GLY A 333 1.50 12.43 5.00
CA GLY A 333 0.20 11.93 4.58
C GLY A 333 0.17 10.40 4.58
N THR A 334 -0.98 9.86 4.24
CA THR A 334 -1.19 8.42 4.10
C THR A 334 -1.64 8.07 2.69
N MET A 335 -1.29 6.89 2.22
CA MET A 335 -1.60 6.44 0.86
C MET A 335 -1.99 4.97 0.86
N PHE A 336 -2.93 4.62 0.02
CA PHE A 336 -3.25 3.24 -0.32
C PHE A 336 -3.68 3.14 -1.79
N VAL A 337 -3.65 1.93 -2.31
CA VAL A 337 -4.20 1.62 -3.64
C VAL A 337 -5.31 0.60 -3.49
N PHE A 338 -6.42 0.82 -4.17
CA PHE A 338 -7.55 -0.09 -4.19
C PHE A 338 -8.16 -0.09 -5.60
N GLY A 339 -8.28 -1.27 -6.21
CA GLY A 339 -8.83 -1.42 -7.55
C GLY A 339 -8.12 -0.57 -8.61
N GLY A 340 -6.78 -0.48 -8.56
CA GLY A 340 -5.99 0.31 -9.49
C GLY A 340 -6.10 1.83 -9.31
N ILE A 341 -6.77 2.30 -8.24
CA ILE A 341 -6.85 3.71 -7.88
C ILE A 341 -6.00 3.96 -6.63
N MET A 342 -5.08 4.89 -6.74
CA MET A 342 -4.25 5.40 -5.67
C MET A 342 -4.96 6.57 -4.99
N TYR A 343 -5.04 6.53 -3.68
CA TYR A 343 -5.60 7.60 -2.85
C TYR A 343 -4.49 8.15 -1.97
N TYR A 344 -4.37 9.47 -1.95
CA TYR A 344 -3.50 10.19 -1.02
C TYR A 344 -4.36 11.04 -0.10
N ILE A 345 -4.25 10.80 1.19
CA ILE A 345 -5.12 11.38 2.22
C ILE A 345 -4.30 12.24 3.16
N ASN A 346 -4.78 13.45 3.42
CA ASN A 346 -4.22 14.38 4.40
C ASN A 346 -2.74 14.74 4.13
N GLY A 347 -1.97 14.95 5.19
CA GLY A 347 -0.57 15.35 5.17
C GLY A 347 -0.37 16.83 5.48
N ASP A 348 0.87 17.21 5.70
CA ASP A 348 1.26 18.59 6.03
C ASP A 348 1.80 19.30 4.78
N PRO A 349 1.13 20.36 4.31
CA PRO A 349 1.60 21.18 3.20
C PRO A 349 2.71 22.16 3.61
N ASN A 350 2.97 22.29 4.91
CA ASN A 350 3.99 23.19 5.45
C ASN A 350 5.20 22.39 5.96
N ALA A 351 6.36 23.03 5.97
CA ALA A 351 7.62 22.43 6.40
C ALA A 351 7.72 22.30 7.92
N SER A 352 6.86 21.53 8.58
CA SER A 352 6.91 21.35 10.03
C SER A 352 7.44 20.00 10.45
N LEU A 353 8.76 19.88 10.50
CA LEU A 353 9.47 18.69 10.98
C LEU A 353 9.37 18.47 12.50
N LEU A 354 9.25 19.58 13.21
CA LEU A 354 9.49 19.57 14.66
C LEU A 354 8.42 18.74 15.37
N PRO A 355 8.80 17.93 16.36
CA PRO A 355 7.87 17.35 17.30
C PRO A 355 6.95 18.41 17.92
N ASN A 356 7.47 19.63 18.04
CA ASN A 356 6.82 20.76 18.68
C ASN A 356 6.05 21.68 17.71
N SER A 357 6.17 21.50 16.39
CA SER A 357 5.35 22.26 15.47
C SER A 357 4.01 21.55 15.33
N GLN A 358 2.97 22.23 15.73
CA GLN A 358 1.60 21.86 15.38
C GLN A 358 1.50 22.00 13.86
N GLY A 359 1.81 20.92 13.14
CA GLY A 359 1.65 20.89 11.69
C GLY A 359 0.24 21.29 11.33
N VAL A 360 0.10 22.14 10.35
CA VAL A 360 -1.21 22.45 9.78
C VAL A 360 -1.52 21.33 8.79
N GLY A 361 -2.04 20.23 9.27
CA GLY A 361 -2.51 19.16 8.40
C GLY A 361 -3.52 19.69 7.37
N ASP A 362 -3.79 18.91 6.35
CA ASP A 362 -4.74 19.20 5.29
C ASP A 362 -5.90 18.18 5.35
N THR A 363 -7.10 18.60 4.95
CA THR A 363 -8.28 17.72 4.85
C THR A 363 -8.42 17.07 3.50
N SER A 364 -7.64 17.48 2.50
CA SER A 364 -7.81 17.06 1.12
C SER A 364 -7.50 15.57 0.95
N VAL A 365 -8.35 14.95 0.15
CA VAL A 365 -8.15 13.60 -0.38
C VAL A 365 -7.98 13.73 -1.89
N TYR A 366 -6.92 13.17 -2.42
CA TYR A 366 -6.70 13.10 -3.86
C TYR A 366 -6.69 11.65 -4.32
N TYR A 367 -7.13 11.41 -5.55
CA TYR A 367 -7.03 10.10 -6.16
C TYR A 367 -6.55 10.19 -7.61
N ALA A 368 -5.86 9.15 -8.06
CA ALA A 368 -5.37 8.97 -9.42
C ALA A 368 -5.38 7.49 -9.78
N SER A 369 -5.48 7.14 -11.06
CA SER A 369 -5.23 5.77 -11.46
C SER A 369 -3.77 5.38 -11.22
N ALA A 370 -3.54 4.15 -10.80
CA ALA A 370 -2.20 3.58 -10.58
C ALA A 370 -2.15 2.20 -11.23
N VAL A 371 -1.77 2.15 -12.49
CA VAL A 371 -1.77 0.91 -13.28
C VAL A 371 -0.36 0.63 -13.76
N ARG A 372 0.23 -0.48 -13.30
CA ARG A 372 1.56 -0.96 -13.72
C ARG A 372 2.65 0.12 -13.69
N GLY A 373 2.72 0.86 -12.59
CA GLY A 373 3.73 1.91 -12.41
C GLY A 373 3.37 3.27 -13.04
N VAL A 374 2.32 3.33 -13.84
CA VAL A 374 1.85 4.60 -14.43
C VAL A 374 0.81 5.24 -13.51
N VAL A 375 1.05 6.48 -13.13
CA VAL A 375 0.12 7.29 -12.32
C VAL A 375 -0.61 8.27 -13.22
N GLY A 376 -1.94 8.20 -13.21
CA GLY A 376 -2.81 9.10 -13.98
C GLY A 376 -2.91 10.49 -13.34
N SER A 377 -3.75 11.33 -13.93
CA SER A 377 -4.00 12.68 -13.40
C SER A 377 -4.69 12.62 -12.03
N TRP A 378 -4.21 13.44 -11.09
CA TRP A 378 -4.78 13.53 -9.77
C TRP A 378 -6.07 14.37 -9.78
N THR A 379 -7.07 13.86 -9.12
CA THR A 379 -8.37 14.50 -8.94
C THR A 379 -8.60 14.75 -7.44
N LEU A 380 -9.09 15.93 -7.10
CA LEU A 380 -9.54 16.23 -5.74
C LEU A 380 -10.84 15.48 -5.48
N ASN A 381 -10.89 14.71 -4.40
CA ASN A 381 -12.11 14.07 -3.93
C ASN A 381 -13.08 15.14 -3.43
N GLY A 382 -14.34 15.06 -3.85
CA GLY A 382 -15.37 16.00 -3.41
C GLY A 382 -15.67 15.93 -1.91
N ASN A 383 -15.30 14.83 -1.25
CA ASN A 383 -15.47 14.59 0.17
C ASN A 383 -14.09 14.62 0.85
N SER A 384 -13.77 15.70 1.52
CA SER A 384 -12.58 15.84 2.35
C SER A 384 -12.76 15.15 3.71
N THR A 385 -11.67 14.86 4.40
CA THR A 385 -11.74 14.41 5.80
C THR A 385 -12.27 15.51 6.69
N PRO A 386 -13.05 15.19 7.74
CA PRO A 386 -13.56 16.18 8.69
C PRO A 386 -12.46 16.97 9.40
N ALA A 387 -11.31 16.32 9.69
CA ALA A 387 -10.20 16.96 10.38
C ALA A 387 -8.94 17.05 9.51
N ASN A 388 -8.21 18.16 9.61
CA ASN A 388 -6.87 18.33 9.04
C ASN A 388 -5.92 17.37 9.74
N ARG A 389 -5.20 16.52 9.02
CA ARG A 389 -4.28 15.55 9.62
C ARG A 389 -2.93 15.53 8.96
N ALA A 390 -1.93 15.30 9.80
CA ALA A 390 -0.61 14.85 9.39
C ALA A 390 -0.09 13.86 10.44
N LYS A 391 0.84 12.99 10.08
CA LYS A 391 1.47 12.03 11.01
C LYS A 391 0.46 11.05 11.64
N GLY A 392 -0.68 10.84 10.98
CA GLY A 392 -1.72 9.90 11.38
C GLY A 392 -1.50 8.49 10.85
N VAL A 393 -2.50 7.65 11.07
CA VAL A 393 -2.54 6.26 10.59
C VAL A 393 -3.69 6.05 9.62
N LEU A 394 -3.56 5.01 8.81
CA LEU A 394 -4.57 4.61 7.84
C LEU A 394 -4.77 3.11 7.91
N TYR A 395 -6.04 2.70 7.90
CA TYR A 395 -6.43 1.31 7.79
C TYR A 395 -7.40 1.13 6.62
N THR A 396 -7.28 0.00 5.94
CA THR A 396 -8.20 -0.35 4.85
C THR A 396 -8.65 -1.78 5.02
N ALA A 397 -9.95 -2.01 4.87
CA ALA A 397 -10.52 -3.35 4.85
C ALA A 397 -11.89 -3.34 4.16
N TYR A 398 -12.12 -4.28 3.25
CA TYR A 398 -13.42 -4.48 2.59
C TYR A 398 -14.03 -3.21 1.96
N GLY A 399 -13.19 -2.40 1.32
CA GLY A 399 -13.64 -1.13 0.77
C GLY A 399 -13.91 -0.02 1.80
N GLN A 400 -13.73 -0.29 3.07
CA GLN A 400 -13.69 0.73 4.13
C GLN A 400 -12.29 1.33 4.23
N VAL A 401 -12.26 2.62 4.49
CA VAL A 401 -11.05 3.40 4.76
C VAL A 401 -11.23 4.08 6.10
N ILE A 402 -10.28 3.89 7.00
CA ILE A 402 -10.29 4.52 8.32
C ILE A 402 -9.00 5.32 8.46
N SER A 403 -9.15 6.63 8.66
CA SER A 403 -8.04 7.55 8.96
C SER A 403 -8.18 8.03 10.38
N GLY A 404 -7.09 8.12 11.11
CA GLY A 404 -7.18 8.56 12.50
C GLY A 404 -5.85 8.95 13.10
N GLU A 405 -5.93 9.41 14.36
CA GLU A 405 -4.79 9.88 15.13
C GLU A 405 -4.00 11.00 14.42
N GLY A 406 -2.84 11.36 14.92
CA GLY A 406 -1.98 12.36 14.28
C GLY A 406 -2.14 13.76 14.83
N VAL A 407 -1.49 14.70 14.16
CA VAL A 407 -1.51 16.13 14.52
C VAL A 407 -2.52 16.84 13.66
N TYR A 408 -3.34 17.71 14.26
CA TYR A 408 -4.22 18.56 13.51
C TYR A 408 -4.24 20.02 14.03
N SER A 409 -4.56 20.95 13.13
CA SER A 409 -4.58 22.38 13.43
C SER A 409 -5.69 22.76 14.41
N GLY A 410 -5.33 23.37 15.52
CA GLY A 410 -6.28 23.92 16.52
C GLY A 410 -6.61 22.97 17.67
N ASN A 411 -6.24 21.69 17.60
CA ASN A 411 -6.38 20.75 18.69
C ASN A 411 -5.34 19.64 18.53
N PRO A 412 -4.19 19.74 19.16
CA PRO A 412 -3.13 18.75 19.05
C PRO A 412 -3.60 17.44 19.70
N GLY A 413 -3.56 16.37 18.92
CA GLY A 413 -4.01 15.06 19.35
C GLY A 413 -5.52 14.87 19.19
N SER A 414 -5.98 14.76 17.94
CA SER A 414 -7.34 14.30 17.69
C SER A 414 -7.46 12.83 18.05
N LYS A 415 -8.35 12.52 18.97
CA LYS A 415 -8.81 11.15 19.28
C LYS A 415 -9.70 10.58 18.18
N GLU A 416 -10.03 11.39 17.17
CA GLU A 416 -11.06 11.03 16.23
C GLU A 416 -10.50 10.15 15.14
N MET A 417 -11.05 8.98 15.02
CA MET A 417 -10.98 8.20 13.81
C MET A 417 -12.16 8.56 12.92
N GLU A 418 -11.94 8.54 11.65
CA GLU A 418 -12.91 8.87 10.62
C GLU A 418 -12.95 7.73 9.62
N THR A 419 -14.13 7.40 9.15
CA THR A 419 -14.32 6.34 8.17
C THR A 419 -15.00 6.85 6.92
N SER A 420 -14.57 6.31 5.79
CA SER A 420 -15.22 6.45 4.50
C SER A 420 -15.23 5.11 3.79
N THR A 421 -15.91 5.02 2.68
CA THR A 421 -15.92 3.85 1.82
C THR A 421 -15.42 4.21 0.42
N VAL A 422 -14.72 3.29 -0.20
CA VAL A 422 -14.48 3.34 -1.65
C VAL A 422 -15.81 3.12 -2.34
N ASN A 423 -16.13 3.95 -3.31
CA ASN A 423 -17.38 3.81 -4.08
C ASN A 423 -17.26 2.63 -5.05
N ALA A 424 -17.57 1.43 -4.57
CA ALA A 424 -17.45 0.19 -5.33
C ALA A 424 -18.51 0.01 -6.44
N ASN A 425 -19.58 0.80 -6.43
CA ASN A 425 -20.71 0.62 -7.35
C ASN A 425 -20.62 1.48 -8.60
N ASN A 426 -19.53 2.16 -8.83
CA ASN A 426 -19.47 3.11 -9.93
C ASN A 426 -18.09 3.12 -10.60
N THR A 427 -17.95 2.35 -11.66
CA THR A 427 -16.77 2.37 -12.54
C THR A 427 -16.48 3.77 -13.14
N THR A 428 -17.41 4.71 -13.00
CA THR A 428 -17.26 6.11 -13.43
C THR A 428 -16.92 7.06 -12.30
N ASN A 429 -17.14 6.67 -11.03
CA ASN A 429 -16.88 7.51 -9.86
C ASN A 429 -16.10 6.71 -8.80
N VAL A 430 -14.79 6.79 -8.88
CA VAL A 430 -13.85 6.15 -7.94
C VAL A 430 -13.56 7.02 -6.71
N ALA A 431 -14.27 8.13 -6.52
CA ALA A 431 -14.12 8.99 -5.35
C ALA A 431 -14.51 8.25 -4.07
N LEU A 432 -13.88 8.58 -2.95
CA LEU A 432 -14.32 8.14 -1.63
C LEU A 432 -15.66 8.80 -1.31
N ASN A 433 -16.54 8.07 -0.64
CA ASN A 433 -17.80 8.58 -0.13
C ASN A 433 -17.58 9.61 1.00
N SER A 434 -18.68 10.14 1.53
CA SER A 434 -18.62 11.05 2.68
C SER A 434 -17.94 10.40 3.88
N TRP A 435 -17.17 11.18 4.61
CA TRP A 435 -16.52 10.75 5.83
C TRP A 435 -17.46 10.89 7.03
N THR A 436 -17.37 9.93 7.94
CA THR A 436 -18.11 9.92 9.20
C THR A 436 -17.11 9.78 10.35
N GLY A 437 -17.23 10.66 11.35
CA GLY A 437 -16.43 10.56 12.58
C GLY A 437 -16.82 9.32 13.38
N LEU A 438 -15.84 8.63 13.93
CA LEU A 438 -16.01 7.53 14.87
C LEU A 438 -15.81 8.07 16.28
N THR A 439 -16.75 7.82 17.18
CA THR A 439 -16.76 8.40 18.54
C THR A 439 -16.90 7.32 19.61
N GLY A 440 -16.49 7.65 20.84
CA GLY A 440 -16.63 6.75 21.98
C GLY A 440 -15.69 5.56 21.95
N THR A 441 -16.20 4.35 22.07
CA THR A 441 -15.40 3.11 22.10
C THR A 441 -14.82 2.71 20.75
N THR A 442 -15.23 3.38 19.67
CA THR A 442 -14.72 3.16 18.33
C THR A 442 -13.37 3.84 18.06
N ASP A 443 -12.89 4.61 19.02
CA ASP A 443 -11.61 5.31 19.05
C ASP A 443 -10.69 4.63 20.08
N PRO A 444 -9.41 4.38 19.81
CA PRO A 444 -8.48 3.82 20.80
C PRO A 444 -8.23 4.75 22.00
N GLY A 445 -8.61 6.02 21.92
CA GLY A 445 -8.38 7.01 22.97
C GLY A 445 -6.90 7.37 23.17
N ALA A 446 -6.07 7.06 22.20
CA ALA A 446 -4.62 7.08 22.33
C ALA A 446 -4.01 8.49 22.28
N ASN A 447 -4.64 9.42 21.57
CA ASN A 447 -4.10 10.78 21.35
C ASN A 447 -2.62 10.76 20.90
N VAL A 448 -2.27 9.96 19.94
CA VAL A 448 -0.88 9.80 19.50
C VAL A 448 -0.66 10.32 18.08
N TYR A 449 0.57 10.74 17.81
CA TYR A 449 1.02 11.08 16.46
C TYR A 449 2.34 10.37 16.16
N ASN A 450 2.69 10.25 14.88
CA ASN A 450 3.84 9.47 14.43
C ASN A 450 3.85 8.02 14.95
N ALA A 451 2.67 7.47 15.24
CA ALA A 451 2.48 6.07 15.51
C ALA A 451 2.59 5.25 14.21
N ALA A 452 2.78 3.96 14.34
CA ALA A 452 2.60 3.03 13.24
C ALA A 452 1.21 2.42 13.29
N GLY A 453 0.59 2.24 12.13
CA GLY A 453 -0.70 1.55 12.01
C GLY A 453 -0.70 0.58 10.84
N PHE A 454 -1.35 -0.56 11.00
CA PHE A 454 -1.57 -1.51 9.91
C PHE A 454 -2.83 -2.34 10.14
N THR A 455 -3.38 -2.87 9.06
CA THR A 455 -4.44 -3.89 9.09
C THR A 455 -3.80 -5.26 9.21
N SER A 456 -4.27 -6.06 10.17
CA SER A 456 -3.81 -7.46 10.30
C SER A 456 -4.24 -8.24 9.05
N PRO A 457 -3.34 -9.03 8.46
CA PRO A 457 -3.70 -9.90 7.35
C PRO A 457 -4.52 -11.11 7.77
N LEU A 458 -4.61 -11.38 9.08
CA LEU A 458 -5.47 -12.45 9.62
C LEU A 458 -6.86 -11.91 9.89
N PHE A 459 -7.80 -12.35 9.11
CA PHE A 459 -9.21 -12.20 9.45
C PHE A 459 -9.98 -13.44 9.02
N ALA A 460 -10.76 -13.98 9.93
CA ALA A 460 -11.73 -14.98 9.58
C ALA A 460 -12.94 -14.25 8.97
N PRO A 461 -13.26 -14.49 7.69
CA PRO A 461 -14.32 -13.77 6.98
C PRO A 461 -15.69 -13.88 7.64
N THR A 462 -15.90 -14.88 8.49
CA THR A 462 -17.22 -15.26 8.98
C THR A 462 -17.54 -14.85 10.42
N THR A 463 -16.54 -14.51 11.25
CA THR A 463 -16.80 -14.31 12.69
C THR A 463 -16.07 -13.13 13.33
N ASN A 464 -14.94 -12.68 12.82
CA ASN A 464 -14.05 -11.79 13.57
C ASN A 464 -13.72 -10.45 12.89
N GLY A 465 -14.16 -10.19 11.65
CA GLY A 465 -13.89 -8.94 10.94
C GLY A 465 -12.41 -8.53 10.89
N PRO A 466 -12.10 -7.37 10.31
CA PRO A 466 -10.72 -6.88 10.21
C PRO A 466 -10.18 -6.47 11.57
N ARG A 467 -8.88 -6.67 11.78
CA ARG A 467 -8.17 -6.21 12.96
C ARG A 467 -7.19 -5.11 12.57
N PHE A 468 -7.23 -4.02 13.31
CA PHE A 468 -6.36 -2.87 13.13
C PHE A 468 -5.46 -2.73 14.36
N LEU A 469 -4.20 -2.44 14.15
CA LEU A 469 -3.24 -2.21 15.21
C LEU A 469 -2.67 -0.80 15.12
N LEU A 470 -2.51 -0.18 16.29
CA LEU A 470 -1.86 1.11 16.48
C LEU A 470 -0.72 0.95 17.47
N LEU A 471 0.50 1.31 17.08
CA LEU A 471 1.71 1.01 17.85
C LEU A 471 2.52 2.27 18.13
N GLY A 472 2.87 2.46 19.39
CA GLY A 472 3.77 3.53 19.82
C GLY A 472 3.22 4.93 19.55
N GLY A 473 4.07 5.82 19.08
CA GLY A 473 3.78 7.23 18.84
C GLY A 473 4.15 8.11 20.02
N GLN A 474 3.86 9.39 19.89
CA GLN A 474 4.03 10.37 20.96
C GLN A 474 2.68 10.91 21.39
N VAL A 475 2.44 10.89 22.67
CA VAL A 475 1.15 11.31 23.26
C VAL A 475 1.03 12.83 23.21
N PHE A 476 -0.18 13.34 22.92
CA PHE A 476 -0.56 14.72 23.20
C PHE A 476 -1.49 14.80 24.41
N SER A 477 -1.25 15.79 25.26
CA SER A 477 -2.25 16.17 26.25
C SER A 477 -3.39 16.96 25.64
N SER A 478 -4.54 16.97 26.28
CA SER A 478 -5.71 17.75 25.87
C SER A 478 -5.45 19.26 25.73
N ASN A 479 -4.35 19.77 26.31
CA ASN A 479 -3.94 21.17 26.25
C ASN A 479 -2.88 21.47 25.19
N GLY A 480 -2.63 20.53 24.26
CA GLY A 480 -1.64 20.71 23.20
C GLY A 480 -0.19 20.57 23.66
N VAL A 481 0.05 20.13 24.86
CA VAL A 481 1.40 19.90 25.37
C VAL A 481 1.88 18.53 24.89
N ILE A 482 3.09 18.49 24.37
CA ILE A 482 3.75 17.25 23.97
C ILE A 482 3.99 16.40 25.21
N GLY A 483 3.42 15.23 25.21
CA GLY A 483 3.57 14.24 26.25
C GLY A 483 4.70 13.24 25.98
N PRO A 484 4.78 12.19 26.79
CA PRO A 484 5.79 11.15 26.66
C PRO A 484 5.61 10.34 25.37
N LEU A 485 6.67 9.62 24.98
CA LEU A 485 6.58 8.56 23.98
C LEU A 485 5.78 7.40 24.52
N SER A 486 5.07 6.70 23.64
CA SER A 486 4.24 5.53 23.98
C SER A 486 4.91 4.22 23.57
N SER A 487 4.78 3.21 24.41
CA SER A 487 5.01 1.80 24.06
C SER A 487 3.72 1.01 23.88
N THR A 488 2.57 1.66 24.02
CA THR A 488 1.27 0.99 23.95
C THR A 488 0.99 0.47 22.54
N VAL A 489 0.42 -0.72 22.48
CA VAL A 489 -0.11 -1.32 21.27
C VAL A 489 -1.60 -1.50 21.46
N TYR A 490 -2.37 -0.80 20.67
CA TYR A 490 -3.82 -0.91 20.65
C TYR A 490 -4.25 -1.85 19.52
N VAL A 491 -5.33 -2.55 19.74
CA VAL A 491 -5.98 -3.42 18.76
C VAL A 491 -7.49 -3.26 18.87
N ASN A 492 -8.19 -3.24 17.73
CA ASN A 492 -9.63 -3.32 17.78
C ASN A 492 -10.04 -4.75 18.14
N THR A 493 -10.70 -4.90 19.27
CA THR A 493 -11.10 -6.19 19.87
C THR A 493 -12.43 -6.68 19.32
N LYS A 494 -13.22 -5.76 18.76
CA LYS A 494 -14.51 -6.05 18.12
C LYS A 494 -14.56 -5.37 16.75
N PRO A 495 -14.86 -6.14 15.69
CA PRO A 495 -14.95 -5.61 14.34
C PRO A 495 -16.21 -4.80 14.09
#